data_7d17bb19d841dfc071148e536e7fed24
#
_entry.id   7d17bb19d841dfc071148e536e7fed24
#
_cell.length_a   1.000
_cell.length_b   1.000
_cell.length_c   1.000
_cell.angle_alpha   90.00
_cell.angle_beta   90.00
_cell.angle_gamma   90.00
#
_symmetry.space_group_name_H-M   'P 1'
#
loop_
_entity.id
_entity.type
_entity.pdbx_description
1 polymer ?
#
loop_
_entity_poly.entity_id
_entity_poly.type
_entity_poly.pdbx_seq_one_letter_code
_entity_poly.pdbx_strand_id
1 'polypeptide(L)'
;RLKARIDTYKDMPELLAADEEYDLYLLDVLMPGMTGIEGAGALQKKVERPVVVFITSSLESAVDGYSVNAAGFVLKPVEPERLEATLERVLRQYLGERRAVLTVTHNRVPVQLKLEKVVYFENRLHRVYAALDDGELLTISHKLSELQEELEGFSQFLRCHQSYIVNLDHVEALEESCFQMAGGQVVPVSRNFYKQSKYAYYHHRLK
;
A
#
# COMPACT_ATOMS: atom_id res chain seq x y z
N ARG A 1 12.04 3.23 -19.38
CA ARG A 1 11.71 1.79 -19.59
C ARG A 1 11.97 1.07 -18.28
N LEU A 2 10.92 0.56 -17.66
CA LEU A 2 11.01 -0.34 -16.50
C LEU A 2 11.65 -1.67 -16.97
N LYS A 3 12.67 -2.14 -16.25
CA LYS A 3 13.16 -3.50 -16.42
C LYS A 3 12.36 -4.37 -15.43
N ALA A 4 11.55 -5.29 -15.95
CA ALA A 4 10.80 -6.24 -15.16
C ALA A 4 11.37 -7.65 -15.32
N ARG A 5 11.44 -8.41 -14.23
CA ARG A 5 11.56 -9.87 -14.27
C ARG A 5 10.14 -10.42 -14.38
N ILE A 6 9.93 -11.37 -15.27
CA ILE A 6 8.63 -12.01 -15.48
C ILE A 6 8.83 -13.51 -15.31
N ASP A 7 8.13 -14.07 -14.32
CA ASP A 7 8.06 -15.51 -14.11
C ASP A 7 6.63 -15.98 -14.47
N THR A 8 6.50 -17.18 -15.00
CA THR A 8 5.22 -17.73 -15.44
C THR A 8 4.93 -19.03 -14.72
N TYR A 9 3.68 -19.19 -14.31
CA TYR A 9 3.17 -20.37 -13.61
C TYR A 9 2.02 -20.96 -14.40
N LYS A 10 1.94 -22.27 -14.40
CA LYS A 10 0.94 -23.00 -15.17
C LYS A 10 -0.46 -22.85 -14.59
N ASP A 11 -0.54 -22.83 -13.28
CA ASP A 11 -1.80 -22.77 -12.52
C ASP A 11 -1.59 -22.12 -11.15
N MET A 12 -2.68 -21.86 -10.43
CA MET A 12 -2.64 -21.25 -9.11
C MET A 12 -1.95 -22.10 -8.04
N PRO A 13 -2.13 -23.43 -7.96
CA PRO A 13 -1.37 -24.27 -7.04
C PRO A 13 0.15 -24.11 -7.18
N GLU A 14 0.67 -24.07 -8.42
CA GLU A 14 2.09 -23.87 -8.66
C GLU A 14 2.57 -22.49 -8.19
N LEU A 15 1.82 -21.44 -8.50
CA LEU A 15 2.12 -20.08 -8.02
C LEU A 15 2.09 -20.02 -6.48
N LEU A 16 1.09 -20.60 -5.84
CA LEU A 16 0.96 -20.59 -4.38
C LEU A 16 2.02 -21.43 -3.67
N ALA A 17 2.60 -22.43 -4.35
CA ALA A 17 3.70 -23.24 -3.84
C ALA A 17 5.07 -22.54 -3.96
N ALA A 18 5.20 -21.51 -4.81
CA ALA A 18 6.42 -20.75 -4.95
C ALA A 18 6.71 -19.92 -3.68
N ASP A 19 7.99 -19.88 -3.26
CA ASP A 19 8.42 -19.08 -2.11
C ASP A 19 8.72 -17.61 -2.47
N GLU A 20 8.58 -17.27 -3.74
CA GLU A 20 8.85 -15.91 -4.23
C GLU A 20 7.62 -15.02 -4.16
N GLU A 21 7.81 -13.77 -3.76
CA GLU A 21 6.82 -12.71 -3.81
C GLU A 21 7.07 -11.79 -5.00
N TYR A 22 5.99 -11.31 -5.61
CA TYR A 22 6.03 -10.45 -6.79
C TYR A 22 5.37 -9.11 -6.50
N ASP A 23 5.89 -8.06 -7.13
CA ASP A 23 5.31 -6.72 -7.08
C ASP A 23 3.91 -6.67 -7.73
N LEU A 24 3.65 -7.55 -8.71
CA LEU A 24 2.42 -7.59 -9.49
C LEU A 24 2.13 -9.02 -9.94
N TYR A 25 0.88 -9.42 -9.83
CA TYR A 25 0.36 -10.71 -10.30
C TYR A 25 -0.64 -10.48 -11.43
N LEU A 26 -0.39 -11.13 -12.56
CA LEU A 26 -1.33 -11.18 -13.69
C LEU A 26 -2.01 -12.55 -13.67
N LEU A 27 -3.29 -12.60 -13.38
CA LEU A 27 -4.03 -13.85 -13.19
C LEU A 27 -5.13 -14.01 -14.25
N ASP A 28 -5.18 -15.13 -14.92
CA ASP A 28 -6.38 -15.51 -15.68
C ASP A 28 -7.50 -15.87 -14.69
N VAL A 29 -8.70 -15.36 -14.94
CA VAL A 29 -9.86 -15.72 -14.10
C VAL A 29 -10.32 -17.15 -14.38
N LEU A 30 -10.33 -17.54 -15.64
CA LEU A 30 -10.84 -18.85 -16.09
C LEU A 30 -9.69 -19.85 -16.22
N MET A 31 -9.38 -20.55 -15.13
CA MET A 31 -8.38 -21.61 -15.11
C MET A 31 -9.00 -22.92 -14.63
N PRO A 32 -8.52 -24.09 -15.14
CA PRO A 32 -8.96 -25.40 -14.63
C PRO A 32 -8.59 -25.58 -13.15
N GLY A 33 -9.52 -26.14 -12.39
CA GLY A 33 -9.32 -26.45 -10.97
C GLY A 33 -9.63 -25.26 -10.07
N MET A 34 -8.68 -24.38 -9.82
CA MET A 34 -8.85 -23.17 -9.01
C MET A 34 -8.98 -21.95 -9.92
N THR A 35 -10.05 -21.18 -9.77
CA THR A 35 -10.22 -19.94 -10.52
C THR A 35 -9.22 -18.88 -10.06
N GLY A 36 -8.92 -17.90 -10.94
CA GLY A 36 -8.03 -16.78 -10.57
C GLY A 36 -8.54 -15.98 -9.37
N ILE A 37 -9.86 -15.88 -9.18
CA ILE A 37 -10.48 -15.17 -8.06
C ILE A 37 -10.26 -15.92 -6.75
N GLU A 38 -10.52 -17.24 -6.73
CA GLU A 38 -10.21 -18.08 -5.57
C GLU A 38 -8.72 -18.07 -5.25
N GLY A 39 -7.88 -18.10 -6.29
CA GLY A 39 -6.43 -18.01 -6.18
C GLY A 39 -5.96 -16.68 -5.61
N ALA A 40 -6.54 -15.57 -6.03
CA ALA A 40 -6.24 -14.25 -5.46
C ALA A 40 -6.62 -14.18 -3.97
N GLY A 41 -7.77 -14.77 -3.58
CA GLY A 41 -8.15 -14.89 -2.16
C GLY A 41 -7.18 -15.74 -1.33
N ALA A 42 -6.62 -16.80 -1.93
CA ALA A 42 -5.58 -17.62 -1.29
C ALA A 42 -4.24 -16.85 -1.21
N LEU A 43 -3.89 -16.09 -2.26
CA LEU A 43 -2.68 -15.27 -2.31
C LEU A 43 -2.69 -14.18 -1.24
N GLN A 44 -3.83 -13.54 -0.96
CA GLN A 44 -4.00 -12.54 0.10
C GLN A 44 -3.73 -13.08 1.52
N LYS A 45 -3.81 -14.39 1.72
CA LYS A 45 -3.45 -15.03 3.00
C LYS A 45 -1.95 -15.30 3.12
N LYS A 46 -1.25 -15.35 2.00
CA LYS A 46 0.20 -15.66 1.92
C LYS A 46 1.06 -14.41 1.79
N VAL A 47 0.58 -13.45 1.00
CA VAL A 47 1.29 -12.21 0.66
C VAL A 47 0.52 -11.02 1.22
N GLU A 48 1.23 -10.13 1.87
CA GLU A 48 0.63 -8.91 2.38
C GLU A 48 0.30 -7.95 1.22
N ARG A 49 -1.00 -7.66 1.04
CA ARG A 49 -1.53 -6.74 0.00
C ARG A 49 -1.00 -7.05 -1.42
N PRO A 50 -1.26 -8.25 -1.99
CA PRO A 50 -0.81 -8.57 -3.34
C PRO A 50 -1.50 -7.66 -4.36
N VAL A 51 -0.75 -7.09 -5.28
CA VAL A 51 -1.30 -6.30 -6.39
C VAL A 51 -1.69 -7.25 -7.51
N VAL A 52 -2.98 -7.43 -7.73
CA VAL A 52 -3.52 -8.39 -8.69
C VAL A 52 -4.20 -7.67 -9.84
N VAL A 53 -3.85 -8.02 -11.07
CA VAL A 53 -4.57 -7.65 -12.29
C VAL A 53 -5.11 -8.91 -12.94
N PHE A 54 -6.41 -8.96 -13.16
CA PHE A 54 -7.04 -10.08 -13.85
C PHE A 54 -7.03 -9.92 -15.35
N ILE A 55 -6.79 -11.04 -16.06
CA ILE A 55 -6.95 -11.16 -17.50
C ILE A 55 -8.11 -12.14 -17.74
N THR A 56 -9.20 -11.71 -18.37
CA THR A 56 -10.41 -12.52 -18.49
C THR A 56 -11.12 -12.31 -19.81
N SER A 57 -11.84 -13.34 -20.27
CA SER A 57 -12.76 -13.26 -21.41
C SER A 57 -14.20 -12.84 -21.03
N SER A 58 -14.51 -12.75 -19.73
CA SER A 58 -15.86 -12.47 -19.23
C SER A 58 -15.90 -11.17 -18.41
N LEU A 59 -16.81 -10.27 -18.79
CA LEU A 59 -17.12 -9.05 -18.03
C LEU A 59 -17.82 -9.36 -16.69
N GLU A 60 -18.60 -10.44 -16.61
CA GLU A 60 -19.27 -10.85 -15.38
C GLU A 60 -18.25 -11.26 -14.33
N SER A 61 -17.22 -11.98 -14.74
CA SER A 61 -16.09 -12.34 -13.85
C SER A 61 -15.30 -11.12 -13.34
N ALA A 62 -15.36 -10.00 -14.03
CA ALA A 62 -14.76 -8.75 -13.56
C ALA A 62 -15.49 -8.18 -12.34
N VAL A 63 -16.82 -8.37 -12.26
CA VAL A 63 -17.63 -7.93 -11.10
C VAL A 63 -17.28 -8.75 -9.85
N ASP A 64 -17.09 -10.06 -10.01
CA ASP A 64 -16.69 -10.94 -8.89
C ASP A 64 -15.27 -10.64 -8.38
N GLY A 65 -14.39 -10.16 -9.25
CA GLY A 65 -13.03 -9.74 -8.89
C GLY A 65 -12.96 -8.50 -7.98
N TYR A 66 -14.02 -7.70 -7.89
CA TYR A 66 -14.10 -6.62 -6.89
C TYR A 66 -14.09 -7.15 -5.46
N SER A 67 -14.59 -8.37 -5.25
CA SER A 67 -14.60 -9.01 -3.92
C SER A 67 -13.19 -9.29 -3.37
N VAL A 68 -12.19 -9.40 -4.24
CA VAL A 68 -10.78 -9.65 -3.88
C VAL A 68 -9.88 -8.42 -4.10
N ASN A 69 -10.48 -7.23 -4.20
CA ASN A 69 -9.77 -5.96 -4.28
C ASN A 69 -8.71 -5.91 -5.40
N ALA A 70 -9.10 -6.33 -6.62
CA ALA A 70 -8.21 -6.34 -7.77
C ALA A 70 -7.77 -4.93 -8.17
N ALA A 71 -6.50 -4.76 -8.48
CA ALA A 71 -5.92 -3.49 -8.94
C ALA A 71 -6.36 -3.12 -10.37
N GLY A 72 -6.75 -4.11 -11.18
CA GLY A 72 -7.23 -3.89 -12.53
C GLY A 72 -7.70 -5.14 -13.25
N PHE A 73 -8.29 -4.90 -14.44
CA PHE A 73 -8.80 -5.94 -15.33
C PHE A 73 -8.39 -5.65 -16.78
N VAL A 74 -8.04 -6.70 -17.50
CA VAL A 74 -7.76 -6.67 -18.94
C VAL A 74 -8.63 -7.72 -19.60
N LEU A 75 -9.42 -7.32 -20.60
CA LEU A 75 -10.26 -8.26 -21.34
C LEU A 75 -9.47 -8.96 -22.45
N LYS A 76 -9.77 -10.24 -22.66
CA LYS A 76 -9.31 -10.99 -23.83
C LYS A 76 -10.22 -10.71 -25.04
N PRO A 77 -9.70 -10.55 -26.26
CA PRO A 77 -8.28 -10.64 -26.61
C PRO A 77 -7.46 -9.50 -26.04
N VAL A 78 -6.26 -9.78 -25.54
CA VAL A 78 -5.39 -8.78 -24.90
C VAL A 78 -4.86 -7.83 -25.96
N GLU A 79 -5.34 -6.59 -25.95
CA GLU A 79 -4.82 -5.51 -26.77
C GLU A 79 -3.62 -4.87 -26.07
N PRO A 80 -2.44 -4.77 -26.72
CA PRO A 80 -1.21 -4.25 -26.10
C PRO A 80 -1.40 -2.88 -25.43
N GLU A 81 -2.15 -1.97 -26.09
CA GLU A 81 -2.38 -0.62 -25.62
C GLU A 81 -3.22 -0.58 -24.34
N ARG A 82 -4.20 -1.48 -24.24
CA ARG A 82 -5.06 -1.61 -23.04
C ARG A 82 -4.28 -2.24 -21.87
N LEU A 83 -3.46 -3.24 -22.17
CA LEU A 83 -2.59 -3.84 -21.16
C LEU A 83 -1.60 -2.80 -20.63
N GLU A 84 -0.94 -2.06 -21.52
CA GLU A 84 0.04 -1.02 -21.17
C GLU A 84 -0.62 0.06 -20.29
N ALA A 85 -1.78 0.61 -20.71
CA ALA A 85 -2.50 1.62 -19.95
C ALA A 85 -2.93 1.11 -18.55
N THR A 86 -3.38 -0.16 -18.46
CA THR A 86 -3.74 -0.78 -17.18
C THR A 86 -2.51 -0.94 -16.29
N LEU A 87 -1.42 -1.45 -16.83
CA LEU A 87 -0.17 -1.64 -16.09
C LEU A 87 0.42 -0.30 -15.64
N GLU A 88 0.45 0.72 -16.50
CA GLU A 88 0.93 2.05 -16.10
C GLU A 88 0.12 2.64 -14.95
N ARG A 89 -1.20 2.53 -15.01
CA ARG A 89 -2.08 2.98 -13.93
C ARG A 89 -1.81 2.23 -12.63
N VAL A 90 -1.73 0.90 -12.68
CA VAL A 90 -1.49 0.03 -11.53
C VAL A 90 -0.09 0.27 -10.96
N LEU A 91 0.94 0.34 -11.80
CA LEU A 91 2.31 0.62 -11.37
C LEU A 91 2.42 1.99 -10.69
N ARG A 92 1.75 2.99 -11.22
CA ARG A 92 1.73 4.34 -10.64
C ARG A 92 1.00 4.37 -9.30
N GLN A 93 -0.15 3.71 -9.22
CA GLN A 93 -1.03 3.75 -8.05
C GLN A 93 -0.52 2.86 -6.91
N TYR A 94 -0.02 1.65 -7.22
CA TYR A 94 0.29 0.65 -6.19
C TYR A 94 1.79 0.44 -5.95
N LEU A 95 2.64 0.60 -6.99
CA LEU A 95 4.08 0.39 -6.84
C LEU A 95 4.85 1.68 -6.66
N GLY A 96 4.33 2.81 -7.14
CA GLY A 96 4.92 4.13 -6.88
C GLY A 96 4.96 4.43 -5.39
N GLU A 97 3.87 4.12 -4.70
CA GLU A 97 3.74 4.33 -3.25
C GLU A 97 4.58 3.31 -2.45
N ARG A 98 4.61 2.03 -2.86
CA ARG A 98 5.37 0.97 -2.17
C ARG A 98 6.90 1.11 -2.29
N ARG A 99 7.41 1.68 -3.37
CA ARG A 99 8.86 1.89 -3.59
C ARG A 99 9.32 3.28 -3.17
N ALA A 100 8.43 4.08 -2.64
CA ALA A 100 8.79 5.41 -2.20
C ALA A 100 9.77 5.35 -1.02
N VAL A 101 10.85 6.06 -1.16
CA VAL A 101 11.92 6.17 -0.16
C VAL A 101 12.06 7.62 0.22
N LEU A 102 12.05 7.89 1.51
CA LEU A 102 12.36 9.20 2.06
C LEU A 102 13.79 9.21 2.57
N THR A 103 14.63 10.12 2.10
CA THR A 103 15.98 10.26 2.63
C THR A 103 15.94 11.16 3.86
N VAL A 104 16.22 10.59 5.01
CA VAL A 104 16.27 11.32 6.30
C VAL A 104 17.67 11.27 6.89
N THR A 105 17.96 12.20 7.79
CA THR A 105 19.22 12.19 8.54
C THR A 105 19.00 11.57 9.92
N HIS A 106 19.62 10.43 10.18
CA HIS A 106 19.68 9.77 11.48
C HIS A 106 21.13 9.77 11.98
N ASN A 107 21.36 10.23 13.22
CA ASN A 107 22.71 10.31 13.81
C ASN A 107 23.78 10.97 12.90
N ARG A 108 23.39 12.01 12.17
CA ARG A 108 24.22 12.74 11.17
C ARG A 108 24.57 11.92 9.91
N VAL A 109 23.94 10.79 9.69
CA VAL A 109 24.12 9.94 8.51
C VAL A 109 22.82 9.95 7.69
N PRO A 110 22.85 10.13 6.35
CA PRO A 110 21.69 9.94 5.52
C PRO A 110 21.23 8.48 5.53
N VAL A 111 19.95 8.26 5.79
CA VAL A 111 19.31 6.94 5.80
C VAL A 111 18.11 6.99 4.88
N GLN A 112 17.91 5.94 4.09
CA GLN A 112 16.72 5.78 3.26
C GLN A 112 15.65 5.01 4.03
N LEU A 113 14.54 5.69 4.34
CA LEU A 113 13.35 5.08 4.91
C LEU A 113 12.42 4.63 3.80
N LYS A 114 12.09 3.35 3.75
CA LYS A 114 10.98 2.86 2.93
C LYS A 114 9.67 3.35 3.54
N LEU A 115 8.93 4.17 2.80
CA LEU A 115 7.69 4.79 3.31
C LEU A 115 6.62 3.75 3.67
N GLU A 116 6.59 2.61 3.01
CA GLU A 116 5.72 1.48 3.34
C GLU A 116 5.92 0.95 4.77
N LYS A 117 7.16 1.04 5.30
CA LYS A 117 7.51 0.58 6.64
C LYS A 117 7.25 1.60 7.74
N VAL A 118 6.97 2.85 7.38
CA VAL A 118 6.73 3.91 8.35
C VAL A 118 5.30 3.86 8.82
N VAL A 119 5.08 3.64 10.11
CA VAL A 119 3.77 3.62 10.77
C VAL A 119 3.29 5.04 11.08
N TYR A 120 4.16 5.87 11.66
CA TYR A 120 3.91 7.29 11.90
C TYR A 120 5.19 8.06 12.15
N PHE A 121 5.12 9.38 12.02
CA PHE A 121 6.13 10.30 12.52
C PHE A 121 5.59 11.02 13.75
N GLU A 122 6.42 11.14 14.78
CA GLU A 122 6.08 11.81 16.04
C GLU A 122 7.10 12.90 16.37
N ASN A 123 6.64 14.10 16.73
CA ASN A 123 7.47 15.11 17.36
C ASN A 123 7.30 15.04 18.90
N ARG A 124 8.34 14.58 19.59
CA ARG A 124 8.40 14.48 21.05
C ARG A 124 9.63 15.23 21.56
N LEU A 125 9.42 16.16 22.48
CA LEU A 125 10.50 16.94 23.12
C LEU A 125 11.48 17.57 22.09
N HIS A 126 10.93 18.21 21.06
CA HIS A 126 11.69 18.86 19.96
C HIS A 126 12.52 17.89 19.09
N ARG A 127 12.27 16.60 19.17
CA ARG A 127 12.87 15.59 18.31
C ARG A 127 11.78 14.88 17.51
N VAL A 128 12.04 14.63 16.25
CA VAL A 128 11.15 13.86 15.40
C VAL A 128 11.63 12.41 15.34
N TYR A 129 10.69 11.52 15.49
CA TYR A 129 10.89 10.08 15.42
C TYR A 129 10.06 9.50 14.27
N ALA A 130 10.63 8.55 13.54
CA ALA A 130 9.92 7.68 12.64
C ALA A 130 9.72 6.34 13.33
N ALA A 131 8.46 5.94 13.54
CA ALA A 131 8.12 4.62 14.04
C ALA A 131 7.94 3.67 12.86
N LEU A 132 8.62 2.54 12.88
CA LEU A 132 8.59 1.53 11.83
C LEU A 132 7.73 0.33 12.22
N ASP A 133 7.31 -0.45 11.23
CA ASP A 133 6.44 -1.63 11.36
C ASP A 133 7.07 -2.78 12.15
N ASP A 134 8.41 -2.84 12.19
CA ASP A 134 9.17 -3.80 13.01
C ASP A 134 9.34 -3.36 14.48
N GLY A 135 8.76 -2.20 14.85
CA GLY A 135 8.84 -1.61 16.19
C GLY A 135 10.07 -0.74 16.42
N GLU A 136 10.93 -0.58 15.43
CA GLU A 136 12.07 0.34 15.53
C GLU A 136 11.59 1.80 15.58
N LEU A 137 12.25 2.63 16.40
CA LEU A 137 11.99 4.05 16.53
C LEU A 137 13.24 4.85 16.18
N LEU A 138 13.29 5.38 14.97
CA LEU A 138 14.43 6.14 14.46
C LEU A 138 14.28 7.63 14.78
N THR A 139 15.28 8.22 15.45
CA THR A 139 15.36 9.68 15.60
C THR A 139 15.83 10.30 14.30
N ILE A 140 15.10 11.28 13.76
CA ILE A 140 15.45 11.95 12.51
C ILE A 140 15.62 13.44 12.71
N SER A 141 16.55 14.04 11.93
CA SER A 141 16.89 15.47 12.00
C SER A 141 16.04 16.28 11.01
N HIS A 142 14.71 16.10 11.07
CA HIS A 142 13.74 16.87 10.27
C HIS A 142 12.73 17.53 11.19
N LYS A 143 12.13 18.62 10.73
CA LYS A 143 10.90 19.14 11.35
C LYS A 143 9.70 18.41 10.78
N LEU A 144 8.65 18.30 11.58
CA LEU A 144 7.41 17.62 11.11
C LEU A 144 6.73 18.38 9.96
N SER A 145 6.95 19.72 9.86
CA SER A 145 6.48 20.51 8.72
C SER A 145 7.24 20.21 7.42
N GLU A 146 8.55 20.01 7.50
CA GLU A 146 9.37 19.62 6.35
C GLU A 146 8.96 18.24 5.84
N LEU A 147 8.76 17.28 6.74
CA LEU A 147 8.24 15.96 6.38
C LEU A 147 6.86 16.03 5.74
N GLN A 148 5.98 16.91 6.21
CA GLN A 148 4.67 17.08 5.62
C GLN A 148 4.74 17.56 4.16
N GLU A 149 5.64 18.49 3.85
CA GLU A 149 5.89 18.99 2.49
C GLU A 149 6.47 17.87 1.59
N GLU A 150 7.46 17.14 2.09
CA GLU A 150 8.08 16.01 1.36
C GLU A 150 7.10 14.85 1.11
N LEU A 151 6.14 14.67 2.00
CA LEU A 151 5.11 13.63 1.92
C LEU A 151 3.83 14.05 1.18
N GLU A 152 3.75 15.27 0.64
CA GLU A 152 2.54 15.81 0.01
C GLU A 152 2.05 14.97 -1.18
N GLY A 153 2.94 14.29 -1.88
CA GLY A 153 2.61 13.40 -2.99
C GLY A 153 2.10 12.00 -2.59
N PHE A 154 2.14 11.66 -1.31
CA PHE A 154 1.82 10.31 -0.79
C PHE A 154 0.52 10.34 -0.01
N SER A 155 -0.57 9.90 -0.65
CA SER A 155 -1.94 9.99 -0.14
C SER A 155 -2.20 9.20 1.15
N GLN A 156 -1.33 8.23 1.48
CA GLN A 156 -1.37 7.47 2.70
C GLN A 156 -0.87 8.25 3.93
N PHE A 157 -0.07 9.31 3.76
CA PHE A 157 0.40 10.11 4.89
C PHE A 157 -0.54 11.26 5.22
N LEU A 158 -0.93 11.32 6.48
CA LEU A 158 -1.88 12.30 6.96
C LEU A 158 -1.39 12.99 8.23
N ARG A 159 -1.35 14.32 8.23
CA ARG A 159 -1.19 15.08 9.45
C ARG A 159 -2.48 15.07 10.25
N CYS A 160 -2.49 14.39 11.39
CA CYS A 160 -3.68 14.24 12.25
C CYS A 160 -3.57 15.00 13.58
N HIS A 161 -2.37 15.48 13.92
CA HIS A 161 -2.08 16.21 15.14
C HIS A 161 -0.91 17.19 14.93
N GLN A 162 -0.78 18.21 15.80
CA GLN A 162 0.40 19.10 15.74
C GLN A 162 1.73 18.33 15.84
N SER A 163 1.74 17.17 16.49
CA SER A 163 2.90 16.34 16.76
C SER A 163 2.92 15.03 15.99
N TYR A 164 1.94 14.74 15.12
CA TYR A 164 1.87 13.46 14.42
C TYR A 164 1.51 13.56 12.94
N ILE A 165 2.21 12.77 12.13
CA ILE A 165 1.81 12.39 10.78
C ILE A 165 1.69 10.86 10.78
N VAL A 166 0.52 10.31 10.43
CA VAL A 166 0.28 8.86 10.38
C VAL A 166 0.33 8.35 8.94
N ASN A 167 0.71 7.10 8.80
CA ASN A 167 0.50 6.34 7.58
C ASN A 167 -0.83 5.59 7.69
N LEU A 168 -1.80 5.93 6.84
CA LEU A 168 -3.14 5.35 6.83
C LEU A 168 -3.15 3.85 6.48
N ASP A 169 -2.10 3.37 5.81
CA ASP A 169 -1.91 1.95 5.52
C ASP A 169 -1.77 1.11 6.79
N HIS A 170 -1.24 1.71 7.88
CA HIS A 170 -1.04 1.08 9.16
C HIS A 170 -2.14 1.44 10.19
N VAL A 171 -3.23 2.08 9.78
CA VAL A 171 -4.36 2.41 10.68
C VAL A 171 -5.38 1.29 10.64
N GLU A 172 -5.65 0.67 11.78
CA GLU A 172 -6.68 -0.36 11.94
C GLU A 172 -8.07 0.25 12.16
N ALA A 173 -8.16 1.24 13.03
CA ALA A 173 -9.43 1.88 13.36
C ALA A 173 -9.27 3.37 13.67
N LEU A 174 -10.36 4.13 13.47
CA LEU A 174 -10.53 5.46 14.00
C LEU A 174 -11.58 5.40 15.12
N GLU A 175 -11.15 5.57 16.36
CA GLU A 175 -12.00 5.53 17.54
C GLU A 175 -12.02 6.90 18.20
N GLU A 176 -13.22 7.43 18.47
CA GLU A 176 -13.43 8.75 19.07
C GLU A 176 -12.57 9.85 18.44
N SER A 177 -11.38 10.09 18.97
CA SER A 177 -10.41 11.09 18.51
C SER A 177 -8.99 10.56 18.47
N CYS A 178 -8.81 9.28 18.15
CA CYS A 178 -7.51 8.65 17.99
C CYS A 178 -7.52 7.59 16.88
N PHE A 179 -6.37 7.38 16.26
CA PHE A 179 -6.11 6.25 15.39
C PHE A 179 -5.50 5.10 16.18
N GLN A 180 -6.09 3.90 16.02
CA GLN A 180 -5.51 2.65 16.45
C GLN A 180 -4.58 2.17 15.33
N MET A 181 -3.30 2.01 15.63
CA MET A 181 -2.30 1.61 14.65
C MET A 181 -2.08 0.09 14.69
N ALA A 182 -1.72 -0.49 13.57
CA ALA A 182 -1.21 -1.85 13.50
C ALA A 182 -0.02 -1.99 14.47
N GLY A 183 -0.10 -2.95 15.42
CA GLY A 183 0.89 -3.08 16.49
C GLY A 183 0.47 -2.45 17.83
N GLY A 184 -0.78 -1.94 17.92
CA GLY A 184 -1.41 -1.53 19.18
C GLY A 184 -1.05 -0.13 19.68
N GLN A 185 -0.29 0.66 18.91
CA GLN A 185 -0.04 2.06 19.27
C GLN A 185 -1.29 2.91 19.01
N VAL A 186 -1.47 3.94 19.85
CA VAL A 186 -2.59 4.88 19.76
C VAL A 186 -2.08 6.28 19.43
N VAL A 187 -2.52 6.85 18.31
CA VAL A 187 -2.12 8.18 17.86
C VAL A 187 -3.31 9.15 18.01
N PRO A 188 -3.16 10.24 18.78
CA PRO A 188 -4.24 11.19 18.99
C PRO A 188 -4.53 12.00 17.72
N VAL A 189 -5.81 12.28 17.49
CA VAL A 189 -6.29 13.19 16.44
C VAL A 189 -6.79 14.46 17.12
N SER A 190 -6.14 15.60 16.84
CA SER A 190 -6.57 16.85 17.46
C SER A 190 -7.85 17.40 16.80
N ARG A 191 -8.62 18.21 17.56
CA ARG A 191 -9.90 18.77 17.09
C ARG A 191 -9.81 19.47 15.75
N ASN A 192 -8.75 20.22 15.53
CA ASN A 192 -8.54 20.97 14.28
C ASN A 192 -8.32 20.07 13.06
N PHE A 193 -7.79 18.87 13.27
CA PHE A 193 -7.52 17.90 12.21
C PHE A 193 -8.60 16.82 12.09
N TYR A 194 -9.54 16.74 13.02
CA TYR A 194 -10.48 15.62 13.11
C TYR A 194 -11.34 15.42 11.86
N LYS A 195 -11.94 16.50 11.34
CA LYS A 195 -12.80 16.43 10.15
C LYS A 195 -12.05 15.92 8.93
N GLN A 196 -10.84 16.46 8.72
CA GLN A 196 -9.96 16.06 7.62
C GLN A 196 -9.50 14.61 7.81
N SER A 197 -9.10 14.24 9.02
CA SER A 197 -8.60 12.89 9.34
C SER A 197 -9.67 11.83 9.15
N LYS A 198 -10.89 12.10 9.59
CA LYS A 198 -12.03 11.22 9.37
C LYS A 198 -12.34 11.01 7.90
N TYR A 199 -12.37 12.10 7.11
CA TYR A 199 -12.60 12.00 5.66
C TYR A 199 -11.49 11.19 4.97
N ALA A 200 -10.22 11.51 5.25
CA ALA A 200 -9.07 10.84 4.64
C ALA A 200 -9.05 9.34 4.99
N TYR A 201 -9.30 8.97 6.25
CA TYR A 201 -9.35 7.58 6.69
C TYR A 201 -10.40 6.76 5.94
N TYR A 202 -11.65 7.24 5.88
CA TYR A 202 -12.70 6.50 5.18
C TYR A 202 -12.48 6.45 3.67
N HIS A 203 -12.00 7.54 3.07
CA HIS A 203 -11.66 7.56 1.66
C HIS A 203 -10.51 6.60 1.31
N HIS A 204 -9.52 6.50 2.21
CA HIS A 204 -8.38 5.59 2.02
C HIS A 204 -8.81 4.12 2.09
N ARG A 205 -9.75 3.76 2.97
CA ARG A 205 -10.26 2.39 3.09
C ARG A 205 -11.22 1.96 1.99
N LEU A 206 -11.73 2.88 1.20
CA LEU A 206 -12.62 2.61 0.07
C LEU A 206 -11.85 2.45 -1.26
N LYS A 207 -10.53 2.69 -1.26
CA LYS A 207 -9.66 2.42 -2.40
C LYS A 207 -9.26 0.94 -2.43
#